data_92036969bf86c9e8f2a69546d45012f0
#
_entry.id   92036969bf86c9e8f2a69546d45012f0
#
_cell.length_a   1.000
_cell.length_b   1.000
_cell.length_c   1.000
_cell.angle_alpha   90.00
_cell.angle_beta   90.00
_cell.angle_gamma   90.00
#
_symmetry.space_group_name_H-M   'P 1'
#
loop_
_entity.id
_entity.type
_entity.pdbx_description
1 polymer ?
#
loop_
_entity_poly.entity_id
_entity_poly.type
_entity_poly.pdbx_seq_one_letter_code
_entity_poly.pdbx_strand_id
1 'polypeptide(L)'
;MRPKAPKLGKRVFLERISFIWNRLSFIQKVTFRNMFRYKKRFLMTIIGIAGCTALILAGYGLQDSISHVIPSQYDDIYNYDMMVYLNDTLTDEEIKEYDEKLEKMENVKNATEVYQESASMEVNNVSRDIQMVVVDEKEFSEYVTLFDINGRENELKVKDGEIIITNKLAELLDVNIGDEVSVLDSEKEMFKLKITGIAEHYISHYMYLTENTYEQIFNKEKETNILYVNYDKTLTKDEEHVISEELLKSNKTLSVILVSNLRVSMDDTLKTLNIVVYILIIAAGLLAFVVLYNLSNVNISERIREFATIKVLGFYDKEVYDYITRETILLTGIGIIIGLLFGNVLSDFILTTCEVDMLRFPRYIKPISMVLSSGITIVFSVIVNFITYFALKKVDMIESLKSIE
;
A
#
# COMPACT_ATOMS: atom_id res chain seq x y z
N MET A 1 -15.82 56.90 -6.43
CA MET A 1 -15.21 56.13 -7.56
C MET A 1 -16.30 55.38 -8.30
N ARG A 2 -16.46 55.55 -9.63
CA ARG A 2 -17.44 54.76 -10.39
C ARG A 2 -17.04 53.29 -10.39
N PRO A 3 -17.92 52.35 -10.11
CA PRO A 3 -17.60 50.93 -10.19
C PRO A 3 -17.20 50.55 -11.62
N LYS A 4 -16.09 49.80 -11.76
CA LYS A 4 -15.65 49.29 -13.07
C LYS A 4 -16.77 48.51 -13.71
N ALA A 5 -17.07 48.80 -14.98
CA ALA A 5 -18.05 48.06 -15.75
C ALA A 5 -17.79 46.56 -15.70
N PRO A 6 -18.81 45.70 -15.56
CA PRO A 6 -18.65 44.27 -15.50
C PRO A 6 -18.01 43.77 -16.79
N LYS A 7 -16.88 43.02 -16.67
CA LYS A 7 -16.20 42.40 -17.82
C LYS A 7 -17.16 41.42 -18.50
N LEU A 8 -17.35 41.55 -19.80
CA LEU A 8 -18.06 40.59 -20.62
C LEU A 8 -17.54 39.15 -20.36
N GLY A 9 -18.43 38.24 -20.04
CA GLY A 9 -18.11 36.86 -19.73
C GLY A 9 -17.43 36.15 -20.91
N LYS A 10 -16.23 35.65 -20.70
CA LYS A 10 -15.55 34.78 -21.70
C LYS A 10 -16.28 33.43 -21.76
N ARG A 11 -16.40 32.86 -22.97
CA ARG A 11 -16.93 31.49 -23.15
C ARG A 11 -16.18 30.50 -22.29
N VAL A 12 -16.92 29.64 -21.57
CA VAL A 12 -16.34 28.61 -20.70
C VAL A 12 -15.92 27.42 -21.54
N PHE A 13 -14.87 26.71 -21.14
CA PHE A 13 -14.35 25.54 -21.85
C PHE A 13 -15.42 24.47 -22.13
N LEU A 14 -16.33 24.23 -21.16
CA LEU A 14 -17.48 23.32 -21.34
C LEU A 14 -18.44 23.75 -22.46
N GLU A 15 -18.52 25.03 -22.79
CA GLU A 15 -19.35 25.51 -23.93
C GLU A 15 -18.81 25.04 -25.28
N ARG A 16 -17.55 24.62 -25.36
CA ARG A 16 -16.94 24.04 -26.57
C ARG A 16 -17.36 22.59 -26.79
N ILE A 17 -17.81 21.90 -25.74
CA ILE A 17 -18.29 20.52 -25.78
C ILE A 17 -19.82 20.55 -25.90
N SER A 18 -20.33 20.79 -27.11
CA SER A 18 -21.75 20.98 -27.37
C SER A 18 -22.65 19.82 -26.91
N PHE A 19 -22.15 18.58 -26.97
CA PHE A 19 -22.87 17.39 -26.51
C PHE A 19 -23.20 17.42 -25.02
N ILE A 20 -22.26 17.83 -24.17
CA ILE A 20 -22.47 17.97 -22.71
C ILE A 20 -23.28 19.24 -22.44
N TRP A 21 -22.89 20.36 -23.06
CA TRP A 21 -23.52 21.66 -22.82
C TRP A 21 -25.02 21.68 -23.11
N ASN A 22 -25.46 21.03 -24.20
CA ASN A 22 -26.86 21.01 -24.58
C ASN A 22 -27.77 20.19 -23.64
N ARG A 23 -27.19 19.20 -22.94
CA ARG A 23 -27.91 18.38 -21.95
C ARG A 23 -28.04 19.03 -20.57
N LEU A 24 -27.27 20.09 -20.28
CA LEU A 24 -27.31 20.78 -19.02
C LEU A 24 -28.55 21.69 -18.92
N SER A 25 -29.20 21.70 -17.74
CA SER A 25 -30.28 22.64 -17.43
C SER A 25 -29.75 24.08 -17.37
N PHE A 26 -30.64 25.06 -17.50
CA PHE A 26 -30.28 26.49 -17.41
C PHE A 26 -29.50 26.80 -16.12
N ILE A 27 -29.97 26.28 -14.98
CA ILE A 27 -29.32 26.49 -13.68
C ILE A 27 -27.90 25.92 -13.66
N GLN A 28 -27.70 24.71 -14.19
CA GLN A 28 -26.36 24.10 -14.29
C GLN A 28 -25.45 24.94 -15.17
N LYS A 29 -25.93 25.45 -16.30
CA LYS A 29 -25.15 26.36 -17.17
C LYS A 29 -24.72 27.62 -16.46
N VAL A 30 -25.60 28.20 -15.67
CA VAL A 30 -25.31 29.42 -14.85
C VAL A 30 -24.29 29.09 -13.76
N THR A 31 -24.43 27.94 -13.07
CA THR A 31 -23.50 27.49 -12.04
C THR A 31 -22.09 27.33 -12.65
N PHE A 32 -21.94 26.63 -13.78
CA PHE A 32 -20.64 26.47 -14.44
C PHE A 32 -20.03 27.82 -14.88
N ARG A 33 -20.84 28.74 -15.43
CA ARG A 33 -20.35 30.07 -15.79
C ARG A 33 -19.85 30.85 -14.58
N ASN A 34 -20.53 30.79 -13.47
CA ASN A 34 -20.12 31.45 -12.22
C ASN A 34 -18.88 30.83 -11.61
N MET A 35 -18.73 29.49 -11.62
CA MET A 35 -17.53 28.79 -11.18
C MET A 35 -16.26 29.27 -11.93
N PHE A 36 -16.36 29.37 -13.25
CA PHE A 36 -15.23 29.84 -14.07
C PHE A 36 -14.99 31.34 -14.00
N ARG A 37 -15.94 32.13 -13.53
CA ARG A 37 -15.77 33.56 -13.27
C ARG A 37 -14.87 33.81 -12.05
N TYR A 38 -14.98 32.97 -11.01
CA TYR A 38 -14.22 33.07 -9.76
C TYR A 38 -13.19 31.93 -9.62
N LYS A 39 -12.30 31.83 -10.58
CA LYS A 39 -11.31 30.72 -10.72
C LYS A 39 -10.49 30.44 -9.46
N LYS A 40 -10.03 31.51 -8.76
CA LYS A 40 -9.20 31.35 -7.55
C LYS A 40 -9.96 30.60 -6.45
N ARG A 41 -11.20 30.96 -6.20
CA ARG A 41 -12.08 30.33 -5.21
C ARG A 41 -12.39 28.87 -5.58
N PHE A 42 -12.77 28.68 -6.85
CA PHE A 42 -13.03 27.36 -7.41
C PHE A 42 -11.85 26.41 -7.18
N LEU A 43 -10.65 26.84 -7.56
CA LEU A 43 -9.42 26.05 -7.37
C LEU A 43 -9.14 25.80 -5.89
N MET A 44 -9.25 26.83 -5.03
CA MET A 44 -9.02 26.70 -3.60
C MET A 44 -9.97 25.65 -2.97
N THR A 45 -11.25 25.67 -3.34
CA THR A 45 -12.23 24.70 -2.83
C THR A 45 -11.94 23.28 -3.32
N ILE A 46 -11.64 23.10 -4.61
CA ILE A 46 -11.30 21.77 -5.16
C ILE A 46 -10.02 21.23 -4.52
N ILE A 47 -8.95 22.04 -4.43
CA ILE A 47 -7.68 21.63 -3.82
C ILE A 47 -7.88 21.26 -2.35
N GLY A 48 -8.70 22.04 -1.62
CA GLY A 48 -9.02 21.73 -0.22
C GLY A 48 -9.74 20.38 -0.07
N ILE A 49 -10.81 20.17 -0.85
CA ILE A 49 -11.58 18.92 -0.81
C ILE A 49 -10.70 17.74 -1.28
N ALA A 50 -9.96 17.93 -2.37
CA ALA A 50 -9.06 16.91 -2.90
C ALA A 50 -7.96 16.55 -1.90
N GLY A 51 -7.34 17.54 -1.23
CA GLY A 51 -6.36 17.31 -0.18
C GLY A 51 -6.92 16.53 1.00
N CYS A 52 -8.14 16.88 1.45
CA CYS A 52 -8.82 16.15 2.51
C CYS A 52 -9.09 14.68 2.13
N THR A 53 -9.65 14.45 0.95
CA THR A 53 -9.90 13.08 0.44
C THR A 53 -8.61 12.30 0.27
N ALA A 54 -7.55 12.94 -0.24
CA ALA A 54 -6.25 12.32 -0.45
C ALA A 54 -5.60 11.89 0.88
N LEU A 55 -5.67 12.72 1.92
CA LEU A 55 -5.13 12.38 3.25
C LEU A 55 -5.88 11.20 3.90
N ILE A 56 -7.21 11.18 3.80
CA ILE A 56 -8.01 10.07 4.33
C ILE A 56 -7.69 8.78 3.55
N LEU A 57 -7.62 8.85 2.21
CA LEU A 57 -7.29 7.70 1.39
C LEU A 57 -5.87 7.20 1.66
N ALA A 58 -4.89 8.08 1.84
CA ALA A 58 -3.52 7.71 2.18
C ALA A 58 -3.45 6.96 3.53
N GLY A 59 -4.24 7.39 4.51
CA GLY A 59 -4.36 6.67 5.78
C GLY A 59 -4.92 5.25 5.61
N TYR A 60 -6.02 5.09 4.85
CA TYR A 60 -6.57 3.77 4.53
C TYR A 60 -5.62 2.94 3.65
N GLY A 61 -4.93 3.56 2.68
CA GLY A 61 -3.94 2.88 1.84
C GLY A 61 -2.78 2.31 2.67
N LEU A 62 -2.29 3.07 3.65
CA LEU A 62 -1.28 2.59 4.58
C LEU A 62 -1.79 1.38 5.40
N GLN A 63 -3.02 1.46 5.92
CA GLN A 63 -3.66 0.35 6.63
C GLN A 63 -3.80 -0.90 5.76
N ASP A 64 -4.31 -0.74 4.55
CA ASP A 64 -4.51 -1.86 3.62
C ASP A 64 -3.19 -2.53 3.27
N SER A 65 -2.15 -1.74 2.96
CA SER A 65 -0.82 -2.23 2.63
C SER A 65 -0.17 -2.99 3.80
N ILE A 66 -0.20 -2.43 5.01
CA ILE A 66 0.33 -3.12 6.21
C ILE A 66 -0.41 -4.44 6.45
N SER A 67 -1.74 -4.43 6.35
CA SER A 67 -2.55 -5.63 6.59
C SER A 67 -2.39 -6.68 5.49
N HIS A 68 -1.85 -6.31 4.33
CA HIS A 68 -1.67 -7.22 3.20
C HIS A 68 -0.28 -7.88 3.16
N VAL A 69 0.67 -7.45 4.01
CA VAL A 69 2.01 -8.05 4.10
C VAL A 69 1.92 -9.54 4.41
N ILE A 70 1.15 -9.90 5.45
CA ILE A 70 1.04 -11.28 5.92
C ILE A 70 0.43 -12.21 4.85
N PRO A 71 -0.73 -11.92 4.26
CA PRO A 71 -1.26 -12.73 3.17
C PRO A 71 -0.27 -12.83 2.00
N SER A 72 0.33 -11.74 1.58
CA SER A 72 1.25 -11.74 0.44
C SER A 72 2.50 -12.59 0.69
N GLN A 73 3.02 -12.62 1.92
CA GLN A 73 4.23 -13.39 2.23
C GLN A 73 3.92 -14.85 2.57
N TYR A 74 2.91 -15.10 3.41
CA TYR A 74 2.66 -16.41 3.99
C TYR A 74 1.51 -17.20 3.35
N ASP A 75 0.72 -16.60 2.45
CA ASP A 75 -0.31 -17.31 1.70
C ASP A 75 0.04 -17.41 0.21
N ASP A 76 0.74 -16.38 -0.35
CA ASP A 76 1.05 -16.34 -1.78
C ASP A 76 2.47 -16.83 -2.10
N ILE A 77 3.48 -16.50 -1.26
CA ILE A 77 4.91 -16.79 -1.53
C ILE A 77 5.35 -18.09 -0.83
N TYR A 78 5.12 -18.21 0.48
CA TYR A 78 5.50 -19.39 1.24
C TYR A 78 4.40 -20.44 1.20
N ASN A 79 4.68 -21.56 0.54
CA ASN A 79 3.73 -22.68 0.43
C ASN A 79 4.08 -23.82 1.41
N TYR A 80 5.22 -23.73 2.11
CA TYR A 80 5.59 -24.68 3.13
C TYR A 80 4.97 -24.32 4.50
N ASP A 81 4.73 -25.35 5.30
CA ASP A 81 4.06 -25.21 6.60
C ASP A 81 5.06 -25.16 7.77
N MET A 82 6.23 -25.79 7.61
CA MET A 82 7.22 -25.91 8.66
C MET A 82 8.65 -25.90 8.09
N MET A 83 9.58 -25.33 8.85
CA MET A 83 11.03 -25.44 8.64
C MET A 83 11.65 -26.24 9.77
N VAL A 84 12.41 -27.27 9.42
CA VAL A 84 13.19 -28.08 10.37
C VAL A 84 14.66 -27.76 10.16
N TYR A 85 15.27 -27.11 11.13
CA TYR A 85 16.71 -26.85 11.14
C TYR A 85 17.44 -28.09 11.64
N LEU A 86 18.38 -28.58 10.88
CA LEU A 86 19.16 -29.75 11.16
C LEU A 86 20.44 -29.40 11.93
N ASN A 87 21.02 -30.40 12.60
CA ASN A 87 22.30 -30.26 13.27
C ASN A 87 23.44 -30.37 12.25
N ASP A 88 24.39 -29.45 12.26
CA ASP A 88 25.53 -29.35 11.31
C ASP A 88 26.45 -30.57 11.30
N THR A 89 26.27 -31.53 12.21
CA THR A 89 27.08 -32.76 12.30
C THR A 89 26.51 -33.93 11.53
N LEU A 90 25.36 -33.75 10.81
CA LEU A 90 24.74 -34.85 10.07
C LEU A 90 25.43 -35.07 8.73
N THR A 91 25.56 -36.35 8.36
CA THR A 91 25.98 -36.76 7.02
C THR A 91 24.78 -36.77 6.05
N ASP A 92 25.03 -36.69 4.75
CA ASP A 92 23.99 -36.75 3.72
C ASP A 92 23.11 -38.00 3.82
N GLU A 93 23.70 -39.14 4.21
CA GLU A 93 22.96 -40.39 4.43
C GLU A 93 22.00 -40.26 5.62
N GLU A 94 22.43 -39.60 6.69
CA GLU A 94 21.59 -39.37 7.88
C GLU A 94 20.49 -38.35 7.62
N ILE A 95 20.74 -37.37 6.76
CA ILE A 95 19.75 -36.40 6.33
C ILE A 95 18.66 -37.07 5.50
N LYS A 96 19.03 -37.87 4.50
CA LYS A 96 18.09 -38.64 3.69
C LYS A 96 17.26 -39.63 4.51
N GLU A 97 17.89 -40.34 5.46
CA GLU A 97 17.16 -41.23 6.37
C GLU A 97 16.17 -40.48 7.24
N TYR A 98 16.56 -39.26 7.65
CA TYR A 98 15.69 -38.40 8.44
C TYR A 98 14.52 -37.86 7.60
N ASP A 99 14.75 -37.44 6.36
CA ASP A 99 13.73 -36.96 5.42
C ASP A 99 12.72 -38.09 5.10
N GLU A 100 13.17 -39.28 4.76
CA GLU A 100 12.30 -40.44 4.56
C GLU A 100 11.48 -40.82 5.81
N LYS A 101 12.00 -40.59 7.01
CA LYS A 101 11.27 -40.79 8.26
C LYS A 101 10.21 -39.71 8.43
N LEU A 102 10.52 -38.47 8.08
CA LEU A 102 9.64 -37.32 8.19
C LEU A 102 8.45 -37.46 7.24
N GLU A 103 8.67 -37.89 6.01
CA GLU A 103 7.61 -38.16 5.04
C GLU A 103 6.68 -39.32 5.44
N LYS A 104 7.16 -40.25 6.29
CA LYS A 104 6.33 -41.33 6.85
C LYS A 104 5.54 -40.94 8.09
N MET A 105 5.73 -39.71 8.60
CA MET A 105 4.95 -39.20 9.73
C MET A 105 3.49 -38.91 9.32
N GLU A 106 2.59 -39.10 10.24
CA GLU A 106 1.17 -38.79 10.02
C GLU A 106 1.00 -37.26 9.76
N ASN A 107 0.24 -36.91 8.74
CA ASN A 107 -0.05 -35.55 8.29
C ASN A 107 1.09 -34.81 7.59
N VAL A 108 2.25 -35.42 7.35
CA VAL A 108 3.30 -34.86 6.50
C VAL A 108 3.09 -35.34 5.07
N LYS A 109 3.09 -34.42 4.11
CA LYS A 109 2.88 -34.70 2.69
C LYS A 109 4.18 -34.98 1.98
N ASN A 110 5.10 -34.04 2.08
CA ASN A 110 6.43 -34.08 1.47
C ASN A 110 7.39 -33.11 2.20
N ALA A 111 8.68 -33.32 2.00
CA ALA A 111 9.72 -32.42 2.46
C ALA A 111 10.72 -32.19 1.33
N THR A 112 11.52 -31.15 1.41
CA THR A 112 12.62 -30.86 0.48
C THR A 112 13.82 -30.31 1.22
N GLU A 113 15.01 -30.69 0.75
CA GLU A 113 16.28 -30.28 1.30
C GLU A 113 16.68 -28.87 0.82
N VAL A 114 17.01 -28.00 1.76
CA VAL A 114 17.45 -26.63 1.49
C VAL A 114 18.74 -26.34 2.25
N TYR A 115 19.67 -25.65 1.61
CA TYR A 115 20.80 -25.05 2.29
C TYR A 115 20.55 -23.54 2.41
N GLN A 116 20.60 -23.01 3.62
CA GLN A 116 20.48 -21.60 3.87
C GLN A 116 21.67 -21.08 4.66
N GLU A 117 22.28 -20.02 4.14
CA GLU A 117 23.47 -19.39 4.72
C GLU A 117 23.27 -17.88 4.83
N SER A 118 23.73 -17.28 5.93
CA SER A 118 23.80 -15.83 6.07
C SER A 118 25.00 -15.30 5.29
N ALA A 119 24.74 -14.41 4.35
CA ALA A 119 25.75 -13.76 3.53
C ALA A 119 25.52 -12.24 3.52
N SER A 120 26.42 -11.49 2.90
CA SER A 120 26.17 -10.06 2.64
C SER A 120 26.41 -9.75 1.16
N MET A 121 25.55 -8.88 0.61
CA MET A 121 25.67 -8.43 -0.78
C MET A 121 26.12 -6.97 -0.80
N GLU A 122 27.16 -6.68 -1.56
CA GLU A 122 27.78 -5.36 -1.63
C GLU A 122 27.80 -4.82 -3.06
N VAL A 123 27.38 -3.55 -3.19
CA VAL A 123 27.45 -2.77 -4.44
C VAL A 123 27.82 -1.33 -4.09
N ASN A 124 28.81 -0.75 -4.76
CA ASN A 124 29.21 0.65 -4.58
C ASN A 124 29.45 1.06 -3.10
N ASN A 125 30.06 0.18 -2.29
CA ASN A 125 30.30 0.37 -0.85
C ASN A 125 29.02 0.40 0.01
N VAL A 126 27.89 -0.03 -0.52
CA VAL A 126 26.67 -0.28 0.24
C VAL A 126 26.55 -1.77 0.42
N SER A 127 26.53 -2.24 1.68
CA SER A 127 26.37 -3.65 2.02
C SER A 127 25.02 -3.90 2.68
N ARG A 128 24.42 -5.06 2.39
CA ARG A 128 23.18 -5.54 3.02
C ARG A 128 23.31 -7.02 3.35
N ASP A 129 22.84 -7.38 4.54
CA ASP A 129 22.77 -8.78 4.94
C ASP A 129 21.65 -9.48 4.19
N ILE A 130 21.91 -10.69 3.73
CA ILE A 130 21.00 -11.52 2.96
C ILE A 130 20.97 -12.94 3.51
N GLN A 131 19.90 -13.66 3.21
CA GLN A 131 19.85 -15.11 3.33
C GLN A 131 20.04 -15.71 1.93
N MET A 132 21.16 -16.38 1.73
CA MET A 132 21.41 -17.16 0.53
C MET A 132 20.72 -18.51 0.69
N VAL A 133 19.85 -18.87 -0.25
CA VAL A 133 19.03 -20.08 -0.23
C VAL A 133 19.36 -20.91 -1.46
N VAL A 134 19.97 -22.05 -1.23
CA VAL A 134 20.36 -23.02 -2.27
C VAL A 134 19.33 -24.13 -2.32
N VAL A 135 18.78 -24.37 -3.52
CA VAL A 135 17.58 -25.18 -3.71
C VAL A 135 17.73 -26.18 -4.88
N ASP A 136 16.92 -27.23 -4.86
CA ASP A 136 16.71 -28.07 -6.05
C ASP A 136 15.80 -27.36 -7.07
N GLU A 137 16.22 -27.37 -8.35
CA GLU A 137 15.46 -26.69 -9.43
C GLU A 137 14.03 -27.20 -9.57
N LYS A 138 13.79 -28.49 -9.33
CA LYS A 138 12.53 -29.14 -9.66
C LYS A 138 11.50 -29.05 -8.54
N GLU A 139 11.97 -29.16 -7.30
CA GLU A 139 11.10 -29.31 -6.13
C GLU A 139 10.75 -27.96 -5.47
N PHE A 140 11.64 -27.00 -5.52
CA PHE A 140 11.51 -25.74 -4.79
C PHE A 140 10.23 -24.95 -5.08
N SER A 141 9.74 -24.99 -6.31
CA SER A 141 8.51 -24.28 -6.70
C SER A 141 7.24 -24.80 -6.00
N GLU A 142 7.28 -26.00 -5.39
CA GLU A 142 6.16 -26.50 -4.57
C GLU A 142 6.14 -25.84 -3.18
N TYR A 143 7.27 -25.34 -2.70
CA TYR A 143 7.45 -24.78 -1.36
C TYR A 143 7.51 -23.24 -1.35
N VAL A 144 8.02 -22.63 -2.41
CA VAL A 144 8.10 -21.17 -2.52
C VAL A 144 7.76 -20.72 -3.94
N THR A 145 6.78 -19.84 -4.06
CA THR A 145 6.41 -19.22 -5.33
C THR A 145 7.13 -17.87 -5.45
N LEU A 146 8.01 -17.73 -6.42
CA LEU A 146 8.70 -16.48 -6.71
C LEU A 146 7.97 -15.75 -7.85
N PHE A 147 7.34 -14.63 -7.55
CA PHE A 147 6.68 -13.79 -8.55
C PHE A 147 7.64 -12.74 -9.11
N ASP A 148 7.58 -12.51 -10.43
CA ASP A 148 8.31 -11.41 -11.07
C ASP A 148 7.76 -10.05 -10.62
N ILE A 149 8.66 -9.09 -10.38
CA ILE A 149 8.28 -7.71 -10.00
C ILE A 149 7.43 -6.99 -11.05
N ASN A 150 7.47 -7.44 -12.31
CA ASN A 150 6.71 -6.86 -13.41
C ASN A 150 5.27 -7.37 -13.51
N GLY A 151 4.89 -8.36 -12.73
CA GLY A 151 3.54 -8.89 -12.65
C GLY A 151 3.50 -10.31 -12.09
N ARG A 152 2.59 -10.55 -11.17
CA ARG A 152 2.36 -11.85 -10.52
C ARG A 152 1.85 -12.95 -11.47
N GLU A 153 1.55 -12.61 -12.73
CA GLU A 153 1.20 -13.61 -13.75
C GLU A 153 2.41 -14.44 -14.20
N ASN A 154 3.64 -13.95 -13.93
CA ASN A 154 4.89 -14.59 -14.27
C ASN A 154 5.58 -15.13 -13.01
N GLU A 155 5.61 -16.44 -12.86
CA GLU A 155 6.40 -17.11 -11.85
C GLU A 155 7.85 -17.26 -12.33
N LEU A 156 8.80 -16.85 -11.49
CA LEU A 156 10.22 -17.08 -11.71
C LEU A 156 10.59 -18.47 -11.19
N LYS A 157 11.29 -19.23 -12.01
CA LYS A 157 11.89 -20.52 -11.59
C LYS A 157 13.38 -20.33 -11.41
N VAL A 158 13.91 -20.87 -10.33
CA VAL A 158 15.35 -20.87 -10.07
C VAL A 158 15.99 -21.95 -10.94
N LYS A 159 16.76 -21.57 -11.95
CA LYS A 159 17.44 -22.48 -12.87
C LYS A 159 18.95 -22.37 -12.74
N ASP A 160 19.65 -23.40 -13.26
CA ASP A 160 21.10 -23.39 -13.29
C ASP A 160 21.66 -22.15 -14.01
N GLY A 161 22.62 -21.52 -13.37
CA GLY A 161 23.24 -20.27 -13.82
C GLY A 161 22.41 -19.01 -13.52
N GLU A 162 21.23 -19.16 -12.91
CA GLU A 162 20.39 -18.04 -12.51
C GLU A 162 20.57 -17.65 -11.05
N ILE A 163 20.52 -16.33 -10.79
CA ILE A 163 20.57 -15.75 -9.45
C ILE A 163 19.40 -14.79 -9.33
N ILE A 164 18.47 -15.14 -8.45
CA ILE A 164 17.28 -14.37 -8.19
C ILE A 164 17.41 -13.70 -6.82
N ILE A 165 17.21 -12.38 -6.77
CA ILE A 165 17.22 -11.60 -5.53
C ILE A 165 15.85 -11.00 -5.23
N THR A 166 15.64 -10.62 -3.98
CA THR A 166 14.38 -9.98 -3.57
C THR A 166 14.33 -8.51 -3.99
N ASN A 167 13.13 -8.05 -4.32
CA ASN A 167 12.87 -6.71 -4.85
C ASN A 167 13.31 -5.57 -3.93
N LYS A 168 13.17 -5.71 -2.59
CA LYS A 168 13.63 -4.68 -1.65
C LYS A 168 15.15 -4.60 -1.59
N LEU A 169 15.84 -5.73 -1.69
CA LEU A 169 17.29 -5.77 -1.78
C LEU A 169 17.79 -5.06 -3.04
N ALA A 170 17.16 -5.35 -4.18
CA ALA A 170 17.49 -4.68 -5.45
C ALA A 170 17.32 -3.16 -5.38
N GLU A 171 16.23 -2.69 -4.73
CA GLU A 171 15.97 -1.26 -4.50
C GLU A 171 17.04 -0.62 -3.60
N LEU A 172 17.41 -1.27 -2.48
CA LEU A 172 18.36 -0.74 -1.52
C LEU A 172 19.79 -0.67 -2.05
N LEU A 173 20.17 -1.57 -2.97
CA LEU A 173 21.46 -1.61 -3.62
C LEU A 173 21.49 -0.85 -4.96
N ASP A 174 20.35 -0.33 -5.42
CA ASP A 174 20.17 0.34 -6.71
C ASP A 174 20.67 -0.51 -7.90
N VAL A 175 20.22 -1.78 -7.95
CA VAL A 175 20.60 -2.75 -8.96
C VAL A 175 19.40 -3.27 -9.76
N ASN A 176 19.68 -3.67 -10.99
CA ASN A 176 18.72 -4.20 -11.94
C ASN A 176 19.15 -5.58 -12.46
N ILE A 177 18.24 -6.25 -13.17
CA ILE A 177 18.57 -7.50 -13.87
C ILE A 177 19.69 -7.23 -14.86
N GLY A 178 20.76 -8.04 -14.76
CA GLY A 178 21.96 -7.95 -15.59
C GLY A 178 23.14 -7.24 -14.93
N ASP A 179 22.96 -6.62 -13.78
CA ASP A 179 24.02 -5.96 -13.03
C ASP A 179 24.89 -7.00 -12.28
N GLU A 180 26.15 -6.65 -12.06
CA GLU A 180 27.11 -7.44 -11.28
C GLU A 180 27.13 -6.97 -9.84
N VAL A 181 27.05 -7.91 -8.90
CA VAL A 181 27.10 -7.67 -7.46
C VAL A 181 28.20 -8.49 -6.82
N SER A 182 28.72 -8.04 -5.68
CA SER A 182 29.67 -8.80 -4.87
C SER A 182 28.93 -9.42 -3.69
N VAL A 183 29.09 -10.71 -3.49
CA VAL A 183 28.53 -11.45 -2.36
C VAL A 183 29.67 -11.96 -1.48
N LEU A 184 29.58 -11.68 -0.19
CA LEU A 184 30.47 -12.24 0.84
C LEU A 184 29.69 -13.35 1.55
N ASP A 185 30.24 -14.54 1.51
CA ASP A 185 29.70 -15.70 2.22
C ASP A 185 29.99 -15.65 3.74
N SER A 186 29.59 -16.68 4.49
CA SER A 186 29.86 -16.81 5.92
C SER A 186 31.35 -16.86 6.27
N GLU A 187 32.20 -17.32 5.37
CA GLU A 187 33.65 -17.37 5.51
C GLU A 187 34.35 -16.07 5.11
N LYS A 188 33.56 -15.06 4.69
CA LYS A 188 34.03 -13.75 4.20
C LYS A 188 34.83 -13.82 2.90
N GLU A 189 34.58 -14.82 2.09
CA GLU A 189 35.10 -14.90 0.73
C GLU A 189 34.17 -14.08 -0.20
N MET A 190 34.76 -13.35 -1.15
CA MET A 190 34.04 -12.47 -2.05
C MET A 190 33.85 -13.08 -3.42
N PHE A 191 32.62 -13.19 -3.86
CA PHE A 191 32.23 -13.72 -5.15
C PHE A 191 31.49 -12.65 -5.97
N LYS A 192 31.76 -12.59 -7.26
CA LYS A 192 31.07 -11.71 -8.19
C LYS A 192 30.00 -12.47 -8.93
N LEU A 193 28.78 -11.98 -8.85
CA LEU A 193 27.58 -12.63 -9.38
C LEU A 193 26.81 -11.65 -10.26
N LYS A 194 26.10 -12.20 -11.25
CA LYS A 194 25.22 -11.43 -12.11
C LYS A 194 23.76 -11.72 -11.77
N ILE A 195 22.98 -10.68 -11.50
CA ILE A 195 21.56 -10.81 -11.21
C ILE A 195 20.82 -11.20 -12.48
N THR A 196 20.03 -12.27 -12.41
CA THR A 196 19.24 -12.76 -13.56
C THR A 196 17.74 -12.57 -13.36
N GLY A 197 17.28 -12.45 -12.11
CA GLY A 197 15.89 -12.21 -11.76
C GLY A 197 15.72 -11.40 -10.48
N ILE A 198 14.60 -10.70 -10.38
CA ILE A 198 14.19 -9.97 -9.17
C ILE A 198 12.78 -10.44 -8.80
N ALA A 199 12.67 -11.09 -7.64
CA ALA A 199 11.41 -11.65 -7.15
C ALA A 199 10.71 -10.71 -6.16
N GLU A 200 9.38 -10.72 -6.21
CA GLU A 200 8.55 -10.06 -5.23
C GLU A 200 8.69 -10.75 -3.87
N HIS A 201 9.03 -9.98 -2.83
CA HIS A 201 9.17 -10.46 -1.47
C HIS A 201 8.90 -9.32 -0.47
N TYR A 202 8.37 -9.62 0.71
CA TYR A 202 7.91 -8.59 1.64
C TYR A 202 8.68 -8.56 2.96
N ILE A 203 9.32 -9.66 3.34
CA ILE A 203 10.01 -9.81 4.63
C ILE A 203 11.41 -10.35 4.37
N SER A 204 12.43 -9.64 4.90
CA SER A 204 13.85 -9.98 4.77
C SER A 204 14.40 -9.93 3.33
N HIS A 205 15.69 -10.18 3.20
CA HIS A 205 16.41 -10.17 1.93
C HIS A 205 16.91 -11.58 1.62
N TYR A 206 16.55 -12.07 0.44
CA TYR A 206 16.95 -13.39 -0.01
C TYR A 206 17.64 -13.33 -1.37
N MET A 207 18.54 -14.29 -1.56
CA MET A 207 19.13 -14.65 -2.83
C MET A 207 18.89 -16.14 -3.05
N TYR A 208 18.31 -16.50 -4.17
CA TYR A 208 17.97 -17.88 -4.54
C TYR A 208 18.82 -18.32 -5.71
N LEU A 209 19.38 -19.53 -5.61
CA LEU A 209 20.18 -20.18 -6.64
C LEU A 209 20.06 -21.70 -6.53
N THR A 210 20.38 -22.41 -7.62
CA THR A 210 20.40 -23.88 -7.60
C THR A 210 21.69 -24.43 -6.98
N GLU A 211 21.65 -25.69 -6.58
CA GLU A 211 22.79 -26.44 -6.08
C GLU A 211 23.96 -26.41 -7.07
N ASN A 212 23.71 -26.74 -8.36
CA ASN A 212 24.74 -26.69 -9.41
C ASN A 212 25.36 -25.30 -9.56
N THR A 213 24.55 -24.24 -9.45
CA THR A 213 25.06 -22.86 -9.52
C THR A 213 25.90 -22.51 -8.30
N TYR A 214 25.49 -22.96 -7.11
CA TYR A 214 26.24 -22.77 -5.88
C TYR A 214 27.61 -23.43 -5.95
N GLU A 215 27.69 -24.74 -6.32
CA GLU A 215 28.93 -25.47 -6.46
C GLU A 215 29.87 -24.83 -7.48
N GLN A 216 29.35 -24.39 -8.63
CA GLN A 216 30.17 -23.77 -9.68
C GLN A 216 30.77 -22.42 -9.27
N ILE A 217 30.04 -21.62 -8.50
CA ILE A 217 30.43 -20.27 -8.15
C ILE A 217 31.27 -20.26 -6.87
N PHE A 218 30.79 -20.94 -5.83
CA PHE A 218 31.42 -20.93 -4.50
C PHE A 218 32.48 -22.02 -4.35
N ASN A 219 32.54 -22.99 -5.28
CA ASN A 219 33.44 -24.15 -5.25
C ASN A 219 33.32 -24.94 -3.94
N LYS A 220 32.12 -25.03 -3.40
CA LYS A 220 31.74 -25.74 -2.18
C LYS A 220 30.62 -26.72 -2.50
N GLU A 221 30.62 -27.88 -1.87
CA GLU A 221 29.48 -28.79 -1.92
C GLU A 221 28.32 -28.22 -1.07
N LYS A 222 27.06 -28.47 -1.50
CA LYS A 222 25.88 -28.08 -0.73
C LYS A 222 25.80 -28.92 0.54
N GLU A 223 25.72 -28.27 1.68
CA GLU A 223 25.42 -28.89 2.97
C GLU A 223 23.98 -28.62 3.33
N THR A 224 23.12 -29.64 3.36
CA THR A 224 21.72 -29.46 3.76
C THR A 224 21.62 -29.13 5.24
N ASN A 225 21.01 -28.00 5.59
CA ASN A 225 20.84 -27.59 6.98
C ASN A 225 19.38 -27.28 7.35
N ILE A 226 18.45 -27.27 6.37
CA ILE A 226 17.03 -27.03 6.59
C ILE A 226 16.22 -28.00 5.72
N LEU A 227 15.10 -28.48 6.26
CA LEU A 227 14.05 -29.14 5.49
C LEU A 227 12.81 -28.24 5.49
N TYR A 228 12.28 -27.96 4.30
CA TYR A 228 10.94 -27.37 4.15
C TYR A 228 9.93 -28.50 4.07
N VAL A 229 8.87 -28.39 4.86
CA VAL A 229 7.89 -29.47 5.03
C VAL A 229 6.48 -28.95 4.73
N ASN A 230 5.73 -29.72 3.96
CA ASN A 230 4.32 -29.51 3.69
C ASN A 230 3.46 -30.52 4.42
N TYR A 231 2.32 -30.09 4.91
CA TYR A 231 1.30 -30.98 5.46
C TYR A 231 0.35 -31.50 4.37
N ASP A 232 -0.25 -32.64 4.59
CA ASP A 232 -1.26 -33.21 3.69
C ASP A 232 -2.64 -32.53 3.83
N LYS A 233 -2.87 -31.85 4.94
CA LYS A 233 -4.07 -31.08 5.26
C LYS A 233 -3.74 -29.93 6.21
N THR A 234 -4.65 -28.98 6.32
CA THR A 234 -4.54 -27.92 7.34
C THR A 234 -4.63 -28.52 8.74
N LEU A 235 -3.58 -28.35 9.54
CA LEU A 235 -3.51 -28.83 10.91
C LEU A 235 -4.02 -27.78 11.91
N THR A 236 -4.46 -28.24 13.06
CA THR A 236 -4.70 -27.40 14.22
C THR A 236 -3.37 -27.08 14.91
N LYS A 237 -3.31 -26.01 15.68
CA LYS A 237 -2.10 -25.64 16.43
C LYS A 237 -1.60 -26.74 17.36
N ASP A 238 -2.52 -27.51 17.94
CA ASP A 238 -2.16 -28.61 18.83
C ASP A 238 -1.53 -29.77 18.06
N GLU A 239 -2.04 -30.09 16.85
CA GLU A 239 -1.45 -31.12 15.97
C GLU A 239 -0.06 -30.69 15.48
N GLU A 240 0.13 -29.42 15.03
CA GLU A 240 1.42 -28.86 14.66
C GLU A 240 2.42 -28.95 15.82
N HIS A 241 1.97 -28.65 17.04
CA HIS A 241 2.82 -28.67 18.22
C HIS A 241 3.28 -30.11 18.57
N VAL A 242 2.39 -31.09 18.42
CA VAL A 242 2.75 -32.52 18.63
C VAL A 242 3.84 -32.96 17.66
N ILE A 243 3.69 -32.63 16.36
CA ILE A 243 4.73 -32.94 15.35
C ILE A 243 6.06 -32.24 15.70
N SER A 244 6.01 -30.96 16.02
CA SER A 244 7.21 -30.18 16.38
C SER A 244 7.91 -30.76 17.61
N GLU A 245 7.18 -31.12 18.66
CA GLU A 245 7.76 -31.75 19.87
C GLU A 245 8.36 -33.12 19.58
N GLU A 246 7.77 -33.90 18.68
CA GLU A 246 8.30 -35.21 18.29
C GLU A 246 9.62 -35.05 17.55
N LEU A 247 9.72 -34.08 16.62
CA LEU A 247 10.94 -33.77 15.89
C LEU A 247 12.06 -33.24 16.81
N LEU A 248 11.73 -32.39 17.77
CA LEU A 248 12.68 -31.83 18.75
C LEU A 248 13.25 -32.87 19.73
N LYS A 249 12.61 -34.06 19.87
CA LYS A 249 13.21 -35.16 20.64
C LYS A 249 14.40 -35.84 19.94
N SER A 250 14.51 -35.62 18.63
CA SER A 250 15.65 -36.12 17.86
C SER A 250 16.89 -35.25 18.09
N ASN A 251 18.02 -35.85 18.32
CA ASN A 251 19.32 -35.16 18.38
C ASN A 251 19.79 -34.66 17.01
N LYS A 252 19.08 -35.05 15.93
CA LYS A 252 19.30 -34.58 14.55
C LYS A 252 18.67 -33.21 14.29
N THR A 253 17.69 -32.80 15.10
CA THR A 253 16.94 -31.55 14.97
C THR A 253 17.50 -30.49 15.90
N LEU A 254 17.94 -29.37 15.34
CA LEU A 254 18.37 -28.20 16.08
C LEU A 254 17.17 -27.34 16.55
N SER A 255 16.27 -27.03 15.62
CA SER A 255 15.04 -26.30 15.92
C SER A 255 13.96 -26.58 14.89
N VAL A 256 12.70 -26.31 15.27
CA VAL A 256 11.54 -26.40 14.38
C VAL A 256 10.82 -25.07 14.39
N ILE A 257 10.59 -24.50 13.21
CA ILE A 257 9.87 -23.25 13.04
C ILE A 257 8.57 -23.54 12.27
N LEU A 258 7.44 -23.31 12.92
CA LEU A 258 6.12 -23.41 12.32
C LEU A 258 5.79 -22.09 11.63
N VAL A 259 5.41 -22.14 10.36
CA VAL A 259 5.00 -20.94 9.60
C VAL A 259 3.79 -20.28 10.23
N SER A 260 2.86 -21.07 10.79
CA SER A 260 1.71 -20.57 11.56
C SER A 260 2.13 -19.66 12.73
N ASN A 261 3.21 -20.00 13.45
CA ASN A 261 3.73 -19.19 14.55
C ASN A 261 4.43 -17.92 14.05
N LEU A 262 5.20 -18.00 12.95
CA LEU A 262 5.80 -16.81 12.32
C LEU A 262 4.70 -15.84 11.88
N ARG A 263 3.66 -16.36 11.23
CA ARG A 263 2.50 -15.59 10.81
C ARG A 263 1.83 -14.86 11.97
N VAL A 264 1.57 -15.54 13.08
CA VAL A 264 0.96 -14.93 14.28
C VAL A 264 1.87 -13.87 14.87
N SER A 265 3.16 -14.13 15.01
CA SER A 265 4.15 -13.18 15.56
C SER A 265 4.25 -11.91 14.70
N MET A 266 4.26 -12.06 13.38
CA MET A 266 4.27 -10.93 12.45
C MET A 266 2.95 -10.16 12.47
N ASP A 267 1.80 -10.87 12.49
CA ASP A 267 0.48 -10.26 12.59
C ASP A 267 0.35 -9.40 13.86
N ASP A 268 0.82 -9.88 15.00
CA ASP A 268 0.81 -9.13 16.26
C ASP A 268 1.72 -7.89 16.20
N THR A 269 2.86 -7.99 15.54
CA THR A 269 3.75 -6.85 15.30
C THR A 269 3.06 -5.80 14.41
N LEU A 270 2.45 -6.23 13.31
CA LEU A 270 1.76 -5.35 12.37
C LEU A 270 0.47 -4.77 12.95
N LYS A 271 -0.24 -5.48 13.84
CA LYS A 271 -1.40 -4.93 14.58
C LYS A 271 -1.03 -3.71 15.41
N THR A 272 0.17 -3.70 16.00
CA THR A 272 0.65 -2.54 16.76
C THR A 272 0.83 -1.32 15.85
N LEU A 273 1.34 -1.50 14.63
CA LEU A 273 1.43 -0.44 13.62
C LEU A 273 0.04 0.05 13.19
N ASN A 274 -0.91 -0.85 13.04
CA ASN A 274 -2.29 -0.49 12.67
C ASN A 274 -2.96 0.46 13.67
N ILE A 275 -2.65 0.36 14.97
CA ILE A 275 -3.17 1.31 15.97
C ILE A 275 -2.72 2.74 15.65
N VAL A 276 -1.45 2.92 15.30
CA VAL A 276 -0.91 4.24 14.92
C VAL A 276 -1.61 4.76 13.65
N VAL A 277 -1.84 3.88 12.69
CA VAL A 277 -2.52 4.22 11.44
C VAL A 277 -3.97 4.64 11.68
N TYR A 278 -4.71 3.98 12.58
CA TYR A 278 -6.07 4.41 12.96
C TYR A 278 -6.08 5.82 13.57
N ILE A 279 -5.10 6.13 14.43
CA ILE A 279 -4.97 7.48 15.00
C ILE A 279 -4.71 8.49 13.87
N LEU A 280 -3.86 8.17 12.89
CA LEU A 280 -3.60 9.03 11.74
C LEU A 280 -4.84 9.24 10.87
N ILE A 281 -5.63 8.19 10.61
CA ILE A 281 -6.89 8.29 9.85
C ILE A 281 -7.89 9.22 10.57
N ILE A 282 -8.03 9.08 11.88
CA ILE A 282 -8.91 9.93 12.69
C ILE A 282 -8.42 11.38 12.63
N ALA A 283 -7.12 11.60 12.82
CA ALA A 283 -6.53 12.95 12.76
C ALA A 283 -6.72 13.59 11.37
N ALA A 284 -6.49 12.82 10.29
CA ALA A 284 -6.74 13.27 8.92
C ALA A 284 -8.23 13.62 8.69
N GLY A 285 -9.14 12.82 9.23
CA GLY A 285 -10.59 13.09 9.17
C GLY A 285 -10.98 14.36 9.91
N LEU A 286 -10.47 14.59 11.11
CA LEU A 286 -10.70 15.82 11.88
C LEU A 286 -10.13 17.05 11.15
N LEU A 287 -8.92 16.94 10.61
CA LEU A 287 -8.31 17.99 9.80
C LEU A 287 -9.17 18.30 8.56
N ALA A 288 -9.65 17.27 7.87
CA ALA A 288 -10.53 17.41 6.72
C ALA A 288 -11.81 18.18 7.09
N PHE A 289 -12.43 17.85 8.22
CA PHE A 289 -13.60 18.56 8.71
C PHE A 289 -13.32 20.05 8.95
N VAL A 290 -12.24 20.39 9.64
CA VAL A 290 -11.84 21.77 9.92
C VAL A 290 -11.56 22.55 8.64
N VAL A 291 -10.84 21.94 7.69
CA VAL A 291 -10.54 22.56 6.39
C VAL A 291 -11.83 22.83 5.59
N LEU A 292 -12.71 21.84 5.50
CA LEU A 292 -14.01 22.00 4.79
C LEU A 292 -14.87 23.08 5.43
N TYR A 293 -14.91 23.14 6.76
CA TYR A 293 -15.64 24.17 7.50
C TYR A 293 -15.08 25.56 7.21
N ASN A 294 -13.76 25.73 7.27
CA ASN A 294 -13.11 27.02 6.96
C ASN A 294 -13.33 27.45 5.51
N LEU A 295 -13.22 26.52 4.55
CA LEU A 295 -13.48 26.79 3.14
C LEU A 295 -14.93 27.24 2.92
N SER A 296 -15.88 26.60 3.60
CA SER A 296 -17.29 26.98 3.51
C SER A 296 -17.54 28.37 4.08
N ASN A 297 -16.96 28.69 5.24
CA ASN A 297 -17.06 30.02 5.84
C ASN A 297 -16.47 31.13 4.94
N VAL A 298 -15.30 30.90 4.34
CA VAL A 298 -14.67 31.83 3.39
C VAL A 298 -15.59 32.02 2.17
N ASN A 299 -16.10 30.92 1.61
CA ASN A 299 -17.02 30.98 0.46
C ASN A 299 -18.27 31.83 0.74
N ILE A 300 -18.84 31.73 1.95
CA ILE A 300 -20.00 32.55 2.35
C ILE A 300 -19.58 34.00 2.52
N SER A 301 -18.53 34.27 3.28
CA SER A 301 -18.08 35.63 3.58
C SER A 301 -17.77 36.43 2.31
N GLU A 302 -17.17 35.80 1.32
CA GLU A 302 -16.89 36.44 0.02
C GLU A 302 -18.13 36.72 -0.81
N ARG A 303 -19.24 35.99 -0.59
CA ARG A 303 -20.49 36.09 -1.38
C ARG A 303 -21.67 36.72 -0.61
N ILE A 304 -21.42 37.15 0.60
CA ILE A 304 -22.51 37.66 1.47
C ILE A 304 -23.32 38.78 0.80
N ARG A 305 -22.66 39.63 0.01
CA ARG A 305 -23.32 40.69 -0.76
C ARG A 305 -24.17 40.17 -1.93
N GLU A 306 -23.67 39.13 -2.62
CA GLU A 306 -24.42 38.46 -3.70
C GLU A 306 -25.69 37.84 -3.11
N PHE A 307 -25.58 37.20 -1.96
CA PHE A 307 -26.73 36.59 -1.26
C PHE A 307 -27.72 37.63 -0.75
N ALA A 308 -27.23 38.72 -0.18
CA ALA A 308 -28.09 39.85 0.25
C ALA A 308 -28.85 40.44 -0.96
N THR A 309 -28.20 40.63 -2.10
CA THR A 309 -28.84 41.13 -3.32
C THR A 309 -29.92 40.18 -3.83
N ILE A 310 -29.69 38.86 -3.85
CA ILE A 310 -30.68 37.87 -4.28
C ILE A 310 -31.90 37.87 -3.34
N LYS A 311 -31.64 37.95 -2.02
CA LYS A 311 -32.75 38.05 -1.03
C LYS A 311 -33.58 39.32 -1.19
N VAL A 312 -32.94 40.48 -1.47
CA VAL A 312 -33.65 41.74 -1.72
C VAL A 312 -34.50 41.65 -3.01
N LEU A 313 -34.09 40.86 -3.99
CA LEU A 313 -34.88 40.57 -5.19
C LEU A 313 -36.07 39.62 -4.94
N GLY A 314 -36.30 39.21 -3.69
CA GLY A 314 -37.49 38.45 -3.28
C GLY A 314 -37.30 36.93 -3.21
N PHE A 315 -36.08 36.42 -3.31
CA PHE A 315 -35.81 34.99 -3.15
C PHE A 315 -35.85 34.58 -1.68
N TYR A 316 -36.43 33.40 -1.39
CA TYR A 316 -36.50 32.83 -0.05
C TYR A 316 -35.13 32.23 0.37
N ASP A 317 -34.89 32.19 1.68
CA ASP A 317 -33.67 31.63 2.26
C ASP A 317 -33.33 30.23 1.74
N LYS A 318 -34.35 29.40 1.52
CA LYS A 318 -34.21 28.05 0.98
C LYS A 318 -33.68 28.05 -0.46
N GLU A 319 -34.13 28.98 -1.29
CA GLU A 319 -33.71 29.04 -2.70
C GLU A 319 -32.25 29.50 -2.83
N VAL A 320 -31.82 30.43 -1.97
CA VAL A 320 -30.44 30.88 -1.87
C VAL A 320 -29.54 29.73 -1.39
N TYR A 321 -29.99 28.98 -0.40
CA TYR A 321 -29.28 27.79 0.10
C TYR A 321 -29.18 26.71 -0.96
N ASP A 322 -30.24 26.38 -1.65
CA ASP A 322 -30.24 25.37 -2.73
C ASP A 322 -29.26 25.74 -3.85
N TYR A 323 -29.14 27.03 -4.16
CA TYR A 323 -28.18 27.52 -5.14
C TYR A 323 -26.74 27.27 -4.70
N ILE A 324 -26.40 27.58 -3.43
CA ILE A 324 -25.05 27.35 -2.86
C ILE A 324 -24.75 25.87 -2.77
N THR A 325 -25.68 25.08 -2.27
CA THR A 325 -25.52 23.64 -2.05
C THR A 325 -25.23 22.88 -3.35
N ARG A 326 -25.89 23.24 -4.45
CA ARG A 326 -25.63 22.64 -5.77
C ARG A 326 -24.22 22.91 -6.27
N GLU A 327 -23.70 24.13 -6.07
CA GLU A 327 -22.30 24.44 -6.40
C GLU A 327 -21.35 23.61 -5.55
N THR A 328 -21.59 23.53 -4.25
CA THR A 328 -20.75 22.76 -3.32
C THR A 328 -20.74 21.26 -3.64
N ILE A 329 -21.90 20.67 -3.97
CA ILE A 329 -22.00 19.25 -4.35
C ILE A 329 -21.14 18.96 -5.59
N LEU A 330 -21.22 19.83 -6.62
CA LEU A 330 -20.38 19.66 -7.83
C LEU A 330 -18.88 19.76 -7.50
N LEU A 331 -18.50 20.74 -6.68
CA LEU A 331 -17.12 20.91 -6.25
C LEU A 331 -16.62 19.73 -5.42
N THR A 332 -17.48 19.20 -4.53
CA THR A 332 -17.18 18.03 -3.73
C THR A 332 -16.96 16.81 -4.62
N GLY A 333 -17.82 16.57 -5.61
CA GLY A 333 -17.64 15.46 -6.55
C GLY A 333 -16.33 15.54 -7.34
N ILE A 334 -16.00 16.71 -7.89
CA ILE A 334 -14.74 16.93 -8.62
C ILE A 334 -13.54 16.79 -7.66
N GLY A 335 -13.64 17.37 -6.46
CA GLY A 335 -12.61 17.30 -5.43
C GLY A 335 -12.32 15.85 -4.99
N ILE A 336 -13.35 15.02 -4.82
CA ILE A 336 -13.19 13.60 -4.47
C ILE A 336 -12.45 12.85 -5.60
N ILE A 337 -12.83 13.01 -6.85
CA ILE A 337 -12.18 12.33 -7.98
C ILE A 337 -10.68 12.69 -8.03
N ILE A 338 -10.37 13.98 -7.96
CA ILE A 338 -8.99 14.45 -7.93
C ILE A 338 -8.27 13.97 -6.66
N GLY A 339 -8.97 13.99 -5.52
CA GLY A 339 -8.45 13.52 -4.23
C GLY A 339 -8.12 12.03 -4.22
N LEU A 340 -8.92 11.18 -4.87
CA LEU A 340 -8.62 9.76 -5.02
C LEU A 340 -7.35 9.52 -5.86
N LEU A 341 -7.16 10.28 -6.94
CA LEU A 341 -5.95 10.19 -7.76
C LEU A 341 -4.69 10.63 -6.98
N PHE A 342 -4.77 11.79 -6.33
CA PHE A 342 -3.68 12.28 -5.49
C PHE A 342 -3.45 11.41 -4.25
N GLY A 343 -4.50 10.82 -3.69
CA GLY A 343 -4.43 9.94 -2.54
C GLY A 343 -3.65 8.66 -2.83
N ASN A 344 -3.79 8.08 -4.02
CA ASN A 344 -2.97 6.96 -4.47
C ASN A 344 -1.47 7.34 -4.49
N VAL A 345 -1.13 8.46 -5.11
CA VAL A 345 0.25 8.94 -5.19
C VAL A 345 0.82 9.25 -3.80
N LEU A 346 0.00 9.88 -2.94
CA LEU A 346 0.40 10.20 -1.58
C LEU A 346 0.58 8.94 -0.73
N SER A 347 -0.29 7.96 -0.88
CA SER A 347 -0.17 6.66 -0.21
C SER A 347 1.13 5.96 -0.59
N ASP A 348 1.44 5.88 -1.88
CA ASP A 348 2.68 5.29 -2.36
C ASP A 348 3.92 6.00 -1.82
N PHE A 349 3.91 7.33 -1.82
CA PHE A 349 4.99 8.14 -1.26
C PHE A 349 5.19 7.88 0.25
N ILE A 350 4.09 7.81 1.02
CA ILE A 350 4.16 7.53 2.46
C ILE A 350 4.68 6.11 2.70
N LEU A 351 4.17 5.12 1.97
CA LEU A 351 4.61 3.73 2.07
C LEU A 351 6.11 3.61 1.83
N THR A 352 6.60 4.17 0.72
CA THR A 352 8.04 4.16 0.40
C THR A 352 8.89 4.82 1.49
N THR A 353 8.39 5.88 2.11
CA THR A 353 9.11 6.61 3.16
C THR A 353 9.08 5.88 4.51
N CYS A 354 8.02 5.14 4.79
CA CYS A 354 7.84 4.40 6.06
C CYS A 354 8.40 2.99 6.02
N GLU A 355 8.79 2.47 4.86
CA GLU A 355 9.43 1.17 4.74
C GLU A 355 10.76 1.14 5.50
N VAL A 356 10.99 0.02 6.20
CA VAL A 356 12.27 -0.29 6.85
C VAL A 356 13.05 -1.28 5.99
N ASP A 357 14.36 -1.39 6.21
CA ASP A 357 15.24 -2.22 5.38
C ASP A 357 14.72 -3.65 5.19
N MET A 358 14.27 -4.29 6.27
CA MET A 358 13.85 -5.70 6.26
C MET A 358 12.38 -5.92 5.90
N LEU A 359 11.61 -4.85 5.59
CA LEU A 359 10.17 -4.96 5.35
C LEU A 359 9.75 -4.10 4.17
N ARG A 360 9.06 -4.70 3.21
CA ARG A 360 8.41 -4.03 2.10
C ARG A 360 6.89 -4.08 2.28
N PHE A 361 6.22 -2.96 2.01
CA PHE A 361 4.76 -2.92 2.01
C PHE A 361 4.22 -3.14 0.60
N PRO A 362 3.23 -4.05 0.40
CA PRO A 362 2.51 -4.15 -0.86
C PRO A 362 1.88 -2.83 -1.26
N ARG A 363 1.97 -2.45 -2.53
CA ARG A 363 1.30 -1.26 -3.07
C ARG A 363 -0.17 -1.59 -3.38
N TYR A 364 -0.95 -1.76 -2.33
CA TYR A 364 -2.32 -2.25 -2.44
C TYR A 364 -3.30 -1.37 -1.67
N ILE A 365 -4.33 -0.88 -2.37
CA ILE A 365 -5.44 -0.13 -1.77
C ILE A 365 -6.73 -0.86 -2.11
N LYS A 366 -7.47 -1.27 -1.10
CA LYS A 366 -8.77 -1.95 -1.28
C LYS A 366 -9.77 -1.01 -1.91
N PRO A 367 -10.60 -1.47 -2.87
CA PRO A 367 -11.68 -0.66 -3.43
C PRO A 367 -12.62 -0.09 -2.36
N ILE A 368 -12.85 -0.84 -1.29
CA ILE A 368 -13.67 -0.39 -0.16
C ILE A 368 -13.06 0.84 0.54
N SER A 369 -11.74 0.95 0.64
CA SER A 369 -11.04 2.09 1.23
C SER A 369 -11.22 3.36 0.40
N MET A 370 -11.27 3.24 -0.93
CA MET A 370 -11.64 4.35 -1.83
C MET A 370 -13.09 4.81 -1.61
N VAL A 371 -14.01 3.87 -1.40
CA VAL A 371 -15.41 4.17 -1.11
C VAL A 371 -15.55 4.82 0.28
N LEU A 372 -14.86 4.30 1.30
CA LEU A 372 -14.89 4.83 2.67
C LEU A 372 -14.33 6.26 2.73
N SER A 373 -13.17 6.52 2.12
CA SER A 373 -12.57 7.86 2.09
C SER A 373 -13.47 8.87 1.38
N SER A 374 -14.09 8.47 0.27
CA SER A 374 -15.09 9.29 -0.44
C SER A 374 -16.33 9.53 0.42
N GLY A 375 -16.85 8.49 1.07
CA GLY A 375 -18.01 8.55 1.94
C GLY A 375 -17.81 9.49 3.13
N ILE A 376 -16.66 9.40 3.81
CA ILE A 376 -16.30 10.30 4.92
C ILE A 376 -16.23 11.76 4.44
N THR A 377 -15.61 12.01 3.29
CA THR A 377 -15.56 13.37 2.72
C THR A 377 -16.95 13.91 2.39
N ILE A 378 -17.84 13.08 1.83
CA ILE A 378 -19.23 13.46 1.56
C ILE A 378 -19.98 13.78 2.87
N VAL A 379 -19.86 12.92 3.88
CA VAL A 379 -20.49 13.12 5.18
C VAL A 379 -20.04 14.44 5.80
N PHE A 380 -18.75 14.73 5.82
CA PHE A 380 -18.23 16.01 6.32
C PHE A 380 -18.73 17.19 5.49
N SER A 381 -18.76 17.07 4.16
CA SER A 381 -19.32 18.11 3.29
C SER A 381 -20.80 18.39 3.60
N VAL A 382 -21.59 17.34 3.85
CA VAL A 382 -23.01 17.47 4.22
C VAL A 382 -23.16 18.14 5.59
N ILE A 383 -22.38 17.73 6.60
CA ILE A 383 -22.40 18.33 7.94
C ILE A 383 -22.02 19.83 7.86
N VAL A 384 -20.97 20.16 7.13
CA VAL A 384 -20.53 21.54 6.95
C VAL A 384 -21.58 22.35 6.22
N ASN A 385 -22.21 21.83 5.17
CA ASN A 385 -23.31 22.50 4.47
C ASN A 385 -24.50 22.76 5.40
N PHE A 386 -24.83 21.82 6.28
CA PHE A 386 -25.90 21.97 7.28
C PHE A 386 -25.57 23.08 8.28
N ILE A 387 -24.34 23.12 8.82
CA ILE A 387 -23.90 24.21 9.72
C ILE A 387 -23.97 25.57 9.00
N THR A 388 -23.52 25.59 7.74
CA THR A 388 -23.54 26.75 6.85
C THR A 388 -24.96 27.32 6.65
N TYR A 389 -25.97 26.44 6.54
CA TYR A 389 -27.37 26.86 6.44
C TYR A 389 -27.81 27.74 7.63
N PHE A 390 -27.48 27.34 8.84
CA PHE A 390 -27.78 28.10 10.03
C PHE A 390 -27.03 29.44 10.10
N ALA A 391 -25.77 29.45 9.64
CA ALA A 391 -24.96 30.65 9.56
C ALA A 391 -25.56 31.66 8.57
N LEU A 392 -26.01 31.20 7.40
CA LEU A 392 -26.66 32.04 6.37
C LEU A 392 -27.98 32.63 6.84
N LYS A 393 -28.74 31.91 7.67
CA LYS A 393 -30.02 32.39 8.22
C LYS A 393 -29.85 33.60 9.16
N LYS A 394 -28.68 33.70 9.82
CA LYS A 394 -28.34 34.77 10.77
C LYS A 394 -27.80 36.04 10.10
N VAL A 395 -27.55 36.02 8.79
CA VAL A 395 -26.98 37.17 8.05
C VAL A 395 -28.05 38.25 7.93
N ASP A 396 -27.78 39.42 8.53
CA ASP A 396 -28.62 40.60 8.39
C ASP A 396 -28.40 41.28 7.02
N MET A 397 -29.45 41.35 6.22
CA MET A 397 -29.43 41.90 4.86
C MET A 397 -29.12 43.39 4.84
N ILE A 398 -29.62 44.15 5.85
CA ILE A 398 -29.48 45.60 5.88
C ILE A 398 -28.05 45.99 6.23
N GLU A 399 -27.44 45.31 7.18
CA GLU A 399 -26.07 45.54 7.60
C GLU A 399 -25.05 45.13 6.52
N SER A 400 -25.32 44.02 5.82
CA SER A 400 -24.48 43.52 4.73
C SER A 400 -24.45 44.40 3.49
N LEU A 401 -25.48 45.24 3.27
CA LEU A 401 -25.54 46.19 2.17
C LEU A 401 -25.06 47.60 2.59
N LYS A 402 -25.11 47.94 3.89
CA LYS A 402 -24.70 49.25 4.43
C LYS A 402 -23.18 49.41 4.64
N SER A 403 -22.40 48.35 4.64
CA SER A 403 -20.96 48.39 4.92
C SER A 403 -20.11 48.96 3.75
N ILE A 404 -20.61 50.03 3.09
CA ILE A 404 -19.91 50.79 2.04
C ILE A 404 -19.91 52.29 2.42
N GLU A 405 -19.60 52.62 3.62
CA GLU A 405 -19.15 53.98 3.95
C GLU A 405 -17.82 53.93 4.69
#